data_2826e200fb777dd45e81287c52efcc50
#
_entry.id   2826e200fb777dd45e81287c52efcc50
#
_cell.length_a   1.000
_cell.length_b   1.000
_cell.length_c   1.000
_cell.angle_alpha   90.00
_cell.angle_beta   90.00
_cell.angle_gamma   90.00
#
_symmetry.space_group_name_H-M   'P 1'
#
loop_
_entity.id
_entity.type
_entity.pdbx_description
1 polymer ?
#
loop_
_entity_poly.entity_id
_entity_poly.type
_entity_poly.pdbx_seq_one_letter_code
_entity_poly.pdbx_strand_id
1 'polypeptide(L)'
;MDISNIKNKLISQNNLTSDDSFLLFNAIMNGEVNEIDTSAILISLKIKGETKDEILGATKIMRSKSLKIEATDNIVDTCGTGGDMSDTLNISTAASLVAASCGVTVAKPVSYTHLTLPTKA
;
A
#
# COMPACT_ATOMS: atom_id res chain seq x y z
N MET A 1 -12.45 19.43 7.40
CA MET A 1 -12.30 18.49 8.54
C MET A 1 -10.87 18.59 9.04
N ASP A 2 -10.68 18.72 10.35
CA ASP A 2 -9.37 18.98 10.93
C ASP A 2 -8.63 17.65 11.17
N ILE A 3 -7.45 17.48 10.56
CA ILE A 3 -6.58 16.30 10.75
C ILE A 3 -6.23 16.09 12.22
N SER A 4 -6.11 17.18 12.98
CA SER A 4 -5.89 17.13 14.44
C SER A 4 -7.02 16.37 15.15
N ASN A 5 -8.26 16.53 14.71
CA ASN A 5 -9.40 15.83 15.28
C ASN A 5 -9.35 14.31 14.96
N ILE A 6 -8.98 13.95 13.73
CA ILE A 6 -8.80 12.56 13.33
C ILE A 6 -7.68 11.90 14.15
N LYS A 7 -6.56 12.60 14.30
CA LYS A 7 -5.44 12.11 15.12
C LYS A 7 -5.86 11.88 16.58
N ASN A 8 -6.60 12.81 17.17
CA ASN A 8 -7.09 12.67 18.55
C ASN A 8 -8.06 11.48 18.70
N LYS A 9 -8.94 11.23 17.71
CA LYS A 9 -9.78 10.03 17.70
C LYS A 9 -8.94 8.75 17.75
N LEU A 10 -7.90 8.66 16.94
CA LEU A 10 -7.02 7.48 16.88
C LEU A 10 -6.23 7.29 18.18
N ILE A 11 -5.66 8.37 18.73
CA ILE A 11 -4.94 8.32 20.01
C ILE A 11 -5.86 7.85 21.14
N SER A 12 -7.14 8.23 21.09
CA SER A 12 -8.18 7.77 22.03
C SER A 12 -8.75 6.39 21.67
N GLN A 13 -8.11 5.66 20.76
CA GLN A 13 -8.52 4.32 20.29
C GLN A 13 -9.93 4.26 19.68
N ASN A 14 -10.46 5.38 19.21
CA ASN A 14 -11.74 5.42 18.52
C ASN A 14 -11.55 5.06 17.03
N ASN A 15 -12.56 4.39 16.49
CA ASN A 15 -12.57 4.03 15.07
C ASN A 15 -12.85 5.25 14.20
N LEU A 16 -12.24 5.25 13.01
CA LEU A 16 -12.55 6.21 11.96
C LEU A 16 -13.66 5.66 11.05
N THR A 17 -14.43 6.56 10.48
CA THR A 17 -15.30 6.21 9.35
C THR A 17 -14.48 6.03 8.07
N SER A 18 -15.07 5.42 7.05
CA SER A 18 -14.42 5.32 5.73
C SER A 18 -14.06 6.69 5.15
N ASP A 19 -14.90 7.71 5.38
CA ASP A 19 -14.65 9.06 4.90
C ASP A 19 -13.53 9.75 5.70
N ASP A 20 -13.50 9.60 7.03
CA ASP A 20 -12.39 10.08 7.87
C ASP A 20 -11.06 9.47 7.41
N SER A 21 -11.04 8.17 7.19
CA SER A 21 -9.86 7.44 6.71
C SER A 21 -9.44 7.90 5.32
N PHE A 22 -10.38 8.06 4.39
CA PHE A 22 -10.10 8.57 3.05
C PHE A 22 -9.44 9.95 3.10
N LEU A 23 -9.98 10.88 3.88
CA LEU A 23 -9.45 12.24 4.03
C LEU A 23 -8.07 12.23 4.67
N LEU A 24 -7.88 11.44 5.71
CA LEU A 24 -6.59 11.30 6.40
C LEU A 24 -5.50 10.80 5.44
N PHE A 25 -5.74 9.68 4.76
CA PHE A 25 -4.75 9.11 3.84
C PHE A 25 -4.55 9.97 2.60
N ASN A 26 -5.57 10.74 2.16
CA ASN A 26 -5.38 11.74 1.12
C ASN A 26 -4.40 12.84 1.55
N ALA A 27 -4.55 13.36 2.74
CA ALA A 27 -3.66 14.38 3.27
C ALA A 27 -2.22 13.86 3.46
N ILE A 28 -2.06 12.62 3.95
CA ILE A 28 -0.74 11.97 4.05
C ILE A 28 -0.09 11.84 2.67
N MET A 29 -0.82 11.32 1.69
CA MET A 29 -0.30 11.12 0.33
C MET A 29 -0.03 12.43 -0.43
N ASN A 30 -0.64 13.53 -0.03
CA ASN A 30 -0.33 14.86 -0.55
C ASN A 30 0.86 15.54 0.16
N GLY A 31 1.41 14.93 1.21
CA GLY A 31 2.47 15.57 2.03
C GLY A 31 1.97 16.68 2.94
N GLU A 32 0.67 16.75 3.21
CA GLU A 32 0.05 17.75 4.09
C GLU A 32 0.19 17.39 5.59
N VAL A 33 0.58 16.15 5.88
CA VAL A 33 0.84 15.64 7.23
C VAL A 33 2.34 15.39 7.36
N ASN A 34 2.97 15.96 8.39
CA ASN A 34 4.39 15.74 8.63
C ASN A 34 4.71 14.28 9.03
N GLU A 35 5.97 13.90 8.94
CA GLU A 35 6.43 12.52 9.17
C GLU A 35 6.17 12.03 10.60
N ILE A 36 6.28 12.92 11.59
CA ILE A 36 6.07 12.59 13.01
C ILE A 36 4.59 12.24 13.23
N ASP A 37 3.69 13.08 12.74
CA ASP A 37 2.25 12.85 12.85
C ASP A 37 1.82 11.62 12.03
N THR A 38 2.39 11.42 10.85
CA THR A 38 2.15 10.24 10.02
C THR A 38 2.56 8.96 10.77
N SER A 39 3.74 8.95 11.38
CA SER A 39 4.20 7.81 12.17
C SER A 39 3.29 7.54 13.36
N ALA A 40 2.89 8.59 14.09
CA ALA A 40 1.98 8.46 15.23
C ALA A 40 0.61 7.89 14.81
N ILE A 41 0.06 8.33 13.68
CA ILE A 41 -1.20 7.85 13.11
C ILE A 41 -1.10 6.36 12.76
N LEU A 42 -0.06 5.97 12.02
CA LEU A 42 0.13 4.58 11.60
C LEU A 42 0.31 3.63 12.80
N ILE A 43 1.10 4.05 13.79
CA ILE A 43 1.28 3.28 15.02
C ILE A 43 -0.03 3.18 15.81
N SER A 44 -0.80 4.27 15.91
CA SER A 44 -2.09 4.27 16.60
C SER A 44 -3.09 3.33 15.93
N LEU A 45 -3.17 3.32 14.60
CA LEU A 45 -3.98 2.38 13.84
C LEU A 45 -3.55 0.94 14.12
N LYS A 46 -2.24 0.67 14.09
CA LYS A 46 -1.68 -0.66 14.34
C LYS A 46 -1.97 -1.16 15.76
N ILE A 47 -1.82 -0.32 16.78
CA ILE A 47 -2.07 -0.68 18.18
C ILE A 47 -3.56 -0.92 18.42
N LYS A 48 -4.42 -0.07 17.88
CA LYS A 48 -5.87 -0.20 17.99
C LYS A 48 -6.39 -1.44 17.23
N GLY A 49 -5.76 -1.80 16.14
CA GLY A 49 -6.26 -2.70 15.11
C GLY A 49 -7.16 -1.96 14.12
N GLU A 50 -6.84 -2.09 12.85
CA GLU A 50 -7.55 -1.42 11.75
C GLU A 50 -8.94 -2.03 11.55
N THR A 51 -9.94 -1.18 11.38
CA THR A 51 -11.30 -1.59 11.04
C THR A 51 -11.49 -1.72 9.53
N LYS A 52 -12.55 -2.42 9.13
CA LYS A 52 -12.95 -2.54 7.72
C LYS A 52 -13.13 -1.17 7.05
N ASP A 53 -13.76 -0.22 7.74
CA ASP A 53 -14.02 1.12 7.20
C ASP A 53 -12.73 1.92 7.03
N GLU A 54 -11.81 1.80 7.96
CA GLU A 54 -10.49 2.44 7.88
C GLU A 54 -9.67 1.91 6.70
N ILE A 55 -9.65 0.60 6.53
CA ILE A 55 -8.98 -0.04 5.38
C ILE A 55 -9.65 0.37 4.06
N LEU A 56 -10.98 0.42 4.03
CA LEU A 56 -11.73 0.81 2.83
C LEU A 56 -11.41 2.24 2.40
N GLY A 57 -11.40 3.19 3.34
CA GLY A 57 -11.08 4.60 3.06
C GLY A 57 -9.65 4.76 2.53
N ALA A 58 -8.68 4.17 3.22
CA ALA A 58 -7.29 4.18 2.80
C ALA A 58 -7.09 3.57 1.41
N THR A 59 -7.69 2.42 1.15
CA THR A 59 -7.58 1.71 -0.13
C THR A 59 -8.16 2.53 -1.28
N LYS A 60 -9.33 3.18 -1.09
CA LYS A 60 -9.94 4.02 -2.12
C LYS A 60 -9.01 5.14 -2.58
N ILE A 61 -8.39 5.86 -1.64
CA ILE A 61 -7.50 6.97 -2.02
C ILE A 61 -6.19 6.46 -2.62
N MET A 62 -5.59 5.39 -2.07
CA MET A 62 -4.37 4.81 -2.63
C MET A 62 -4.59 4.37 -4.08
N ARG A 63 -5.70 3.70 -4.37
CA ARG A 63 -6.05 3.29 -5.75
C ARG A 63 -6.32 4.47 -6.68
N SER A 64 -6.92 5.55 -6.19
CA SER A 64 -7.17 6.73 -7.02
C SER A 64 -5.90 7.47 -7.40
N LYS A 65 -4.87 7.40 -6.55
CA LYS A 65 -3.55 8.05 -6.76
C LYS A 65 -2.51 7.13 -7.41
N SER A 66 -2.80 5.84 -7.54
CA SER A 66 -1.86 4.92 -8.19
C SER A 66 -1.72 5.24 -9.68
N LEU A 67 -0.47 5.21 -10.16
CA LEU A 67 -0.19 5.26 -11.58
C LEU A 67 -0.75 3.99 -12.22
N LYS A 68 -1.63 4.19 -13.20
CA LYS A 68 -2.18 3.07 -13.97
C LYS A 68 -1.22 2.75 -15.11
N ILE A 69 -0.86 1.50 -15.24
CA ILE A 69 -0.18 0.99 -16.43
C ILE A 69 -1.24 0.49 -17.42
N GLU A 70 -1.11 0.87 -18.68
CA GLU A 70 -1.87 0.22 -19.74
C GLU A 70 -1.28 -1.17 -19.94
N ALA A 71 -2.09 -2.15 -19.74
CA ALA A 71 -1.69 -3.54 -19.79
C ALA A 71 -2.51 -4.28 -20.84
N THR A 72 -1.85 -5.17 -21.58
CA THR A 72 -2.53 -6.12 -22.46
C THR A 72 -3.36 -7.11 -21.65
N ASP A 73 -4.35 -7.73 -22.27
CA ASP A 73 -5.13 -8.78 -21.64
C ASP A 73 -4.24 -9.93 -21.12
N ASN A 74 -4.66 -10.59 -20.05
CA ASN A 74 -3.96 -11.73 -19.42
C ASN A 74 -2.65 -11.40 -18.71
N ILE A 75 -2.61 -10.32 -17.93
CA ILE A 75 -1.49 -10.03 -17.04
C ILE A 75 -1.71 -10.69 -15.67
N VAL A 76 -0.64 -11.28 -15.16
CA VAL A 76 -0.59 -11.87 -13.82
C VAL A 76 0.28 -11.01 -12.91
N ASP A 77 -0.24 -10.69 -11.73
CA ASP A 77 0.52 -10.11 -10.63
C ASP A 77 0.88 -11.22 -9.63
N THR A 78 2.16 -11.29 -9.28
CA THR A 78 2.70 -12.25 -8.30
C THR A 78 3.13 -11.55 -7.02
N CYS A 79 2.55 -10.41 -6.70
CA CYS A 79 2.92 -9.65 -5.51
C CYS A 79 2.63 -10.43 -4.23
N GLY A 80 3.66 -10.64 -3.42
CA GLY A 80 3.51 -11.09 -2.04
C GLY A 80 3.19 -9.89 -1.15
N THR A 81 2.27 -10.06 -0.21
CA THR A 81 1.86 -8.99 0.72
C THR A 81 2.89 -8.72 1.81
N GLY A 82 3.86 -9.63 2.03
CA GLY A 82 4.85 -9.52 3.09
C GLY A 82 4.24 -9.69 4.49
N GLY A 83 5.03 -9.43 5.51
CA GLY A 83 4.56 -9.38 6.89
C GLY A 83 4.39 -10.72 7.59
N ASP A 84 4.73 -11.83 6.94
CA ASP A 84 4.69 -13.18 7.51
C ASP A 84 5.90 -13.54 8.40
N MET A 85 6.85 -12.58 8.54
CA MET A 85 8.11 -12.74 9.29
C MET A 85 8.93 -13.98 8.87
N SER A 86 8.63 -14.55 7.71
CA SER A 86 9.42 -15.66 7.18
C SER A 86 10.59 -15.09 6.40
N ASP A 87 11.76 -15.11 6.98
CA ASP A 87 13.04 -14.67 6.40
C ASP A 87 13.47 -15.63 5.27
N THR A 88 12.59 -15.87 4.30
CA THR A 88 12.75 -16.84 3.23
C THR A 88 13.12 -16.18 1.89
N LEU A 89 13.54 -17.00 0.95
CA LEU A 89 13.75 -16.62 -0.45
C LEU A 89 12.53 -15.87 -1.01
N ASN A 90 12.76 -14.86 -1.85
CA ASN A 90 11.69 -14.13 -2.51
C ASN A 90 10.93 -15.03 -3.52
N ILE A 91 10.03 -15.85 -2.99
CA ILE A 91 9.25 -16.83 -3.77
C ILE A 91 8.42 -16.14 -4.84
N SER A 92 7.87 -14.95 -4.56
CA SER A 92 7.05 -14.23 -5.54
C SER A 92 7.86 -13.78 -6.76
N THR A 93 9.12 -13.40 -6.58
CA THR A 93 10.02 -13.08 -7.71
C THR A 93 10.38 -14.33 -8.50
N ALA A 94 10.70 -15.43 -7.84
CA ALA A 94 10.97 -16.69 -8.52
C ALA A 94 9.75 -17.17 -9.32
N ALA A 95 8.56 -17.12 -8.74
CA ALA A 95 7.30 -17.46 -9.42
C ALA A 95 7.04 -16.56 -10.64
N SER A 96 7.38 -15.26 -10.56
CA SER A 96 7.29 -14.32 -11.71
C SER A 96 8.13 -14.79 -12.88
N LEU A 97 9.38 -15.18 -12.62
CA LEU A 97 10.32 -15.62 -13.67
C LEU A 97 9.84 -16.92 -14.32
N VAL A 98 9.34 -17.85 -13.51
CA VAL A 98 8.77 -19.11 -14.02
C VAL A 98 7.54 -18.84 -14.88
N ALA A 99 6.60 -18.01 -14.41
CA ALA A 99 5.40 -17.66 -15.18
C ALA A 99 5.76 -16.98 -16.51
N ALA A 100 6.71 -16.04 -16.49
CA ALA A 100 7.18 -15.37 -17.69
C ALA A 100 7.85 -16.33 -18.67
N SER A 101 8.62 -17.30 -18.18
CA SER A 101 9.24 -18.34 -19.04
C SER A 101 8.22 -19.27 -19.72
N CYS A 102 7.01 -19.36 -19.14
CA CYS A 102 5.88 -20.07 -19.74
C CYS A 102 5.05 -19.20 -20.71
N GLY A 103 5.50 -17.99 -21.04
CA GLY A 103 4.83 -17.09 -21.98
C GLY A 103 3.74 -16.23 -21.35
N VAL A 104 3.63 -16.18 -20.02
CA VAL A 104 2.66 -15.35 -19.32
C VAL A 104 3.22 -13.93 -19.15
N THR A 105 2.43 -12.91 -19.49
CA THR A 105 2.80 -11.53 -19.19
C THR A 105 2.68 -11.27 -17.69
N VAL A 106 3.77 -10.89 -17.05
CA VAL A 106 3.81 -10.62 -15.61
C VAL A 106 4.06 -9.15 -15.35
N ALA A 107 3.17 -8.51 -14.56
CA ALA A 107 3.36 -7.16 -14.04
C ALA A 107 3.53 -7.24 -12.53
N LYS A 108 4.78 -7.26 -12.06
CA LYS A 108 5.10 -7.35 -10.63
C LYS A 108 5.46 -5.98 -10.09
N PRO A 109 4.66 -5.40 -9.16
CA PRO A 109 5.07 -4.22 -8.43
C PRO A 109 6.26 -4.58 -7.52
N VAL A 110 7.24 -3.69 -7.48
CA VAL A 110 8.41 -3.82 -6.60
C VAL A 110 8.54 -2.58 -5.74
N SER A 111 8.83 -2.78 -4.47
CA SER A 111 9.05 -1.69 -3.50
C SER A 111 10.53 -1.27 -3.39
N TYR A 112 11.40 -1.74 -4.27
CA TYR A 112 12.82 -1.36 -4.24
C TYR A 112 13.03 -0.09 -5.05
N THR A 113 13.71 0.88 -4.47
CA THR A 113 13.98 2.18 -5.11
C THR A 113 15.18 2.17 -6.06
N HIS A 114 15.90 1.06 -6.25
CA HIS A 114 17.15 1.00 -7.01
C HIS A 114 17.41 -0.29 -7.81
N LEU A 115 16.38 -0.96 -8.27
CA LEU A 115 16.53 -1.97 -9.31
C LEU A 115 16.01 -1.43 -10.64
N THR A 116 16.73 -0.46 -11.20
CA THR A 116 16.76 -0.27 -12.65
C THR A 116 17.82 -1.20 -13.21
N LEU A 117 17.50 -2.46 -13.39
CA LEU A 117 18.25 -3.25 -14.36
C LEU A 117 17.83 -2.74 -15.75
N PRO A 118 18.74 -2.20 -16.57
CA PRO A 118 18.42 -1.92 -17.95
C PRO A 118 18.25 -3.27 -18.65
N THR A 119 17.04 -3.77 -18.72
CA THR A 119 16.70 -4.84 -19.65
C THR A 119 16.68 -4.24 -21.04
N LYS A 120 17.83 -4.26 -21.71
CA LYS A 120 17.83 -4.25 -23.16
C LYS A 120 17.35 -5.64 -23.60
N ALA A 121 16.11 -5.68 -24.11
CA ALA A 121 15.70 -6.74 -25.01
C ALA A 121 16.46 -6.59 -26.34
#